data_25b46f2fc315ea36e2d5104a44e32d87
#
_entry.id   25b46f2fc315ea36e2d5104a44e32d87
#
_cell.length_a   1.000
_cell.length_b   1.000
_cell.length_c   1.000
_cell.angle_alpha   90.00
_cell.angle_beta   90.00
_cell.angle_gamma   90.00
#
_symmetry.space_group_name_H-M   'P 1'
#
loop_
_entity.id
_entity.type
_entity.pdbx_description
1 polymer ?
#
loop_
_entity_poly.entity_id
_entity_poly.type
_entity_poly.pdbx_seq_one_letter_code
_entity_poly.pdbx_strand_id
1 'polypeptide(L)'
;MGYKQEFTVTDNMCGFDRTIKPSGLLDILQSVAGEHANELGIGYEDLKEKGYAFVLARIKYDLNKPILKYRKIMVETTPLVPWRVDFDRDFEIYDATTNELIGIATSKWIIIDLNTRKICRSSIFTYPCELREKGNYDSFDKLNFEESLLEDSYDYLVRNNDTDFIGHMNNTKYADALIMSGSVKHFEINFLHEVKLNEVLNIKHNNTDFVGYCKETVSFKANCRYF
;
A
#
# COMPACT_ATOMS: atom_id res chain seq x y z
N MET A 1 -19.48 7.54 -6.75
CA MET A 1 -19.71 7.31 -5.29
C MET A 1 -18.55 6.50 -4.75
N GLY A 2 -18.11 6.79 -3.52
CA GLY A 2 -17.10 5.99 -2.84
C GLY A 2 -17.66 4.63 -2.41
N TYR A 3 -16.77 3.65 -2.25
CA TYR A 3 -17.10 2.33 -1.71
C TYR A 3 -16.73 2.26 -0.23
N LYS A 4 -17.59 1.66 0.60
CA LYS A 4 -17.39 1.57 2.05
C LYS A 4 -17.47 0.13 2.53
N GLN A 5 -16.57 -0.23 3.44
CA GLN A 5 -16.58 -1.55 4.07
C GLN A 5 -16.16 -1.49 5.55
N GLU A 6 -16.86 -2.23 6.41
CA GLU A 6 -16.52 -2.38 7.83
C GLU A 6 -15.55 -3.55 8.02
N PHE A 7 -14.53 -3.34 8.87
CA PHE A 7 -13.58 -4.36 9.28
C PHE A 7 -13.45 -4.43 10.79
N THR A 8 -13.23 -5.63 11.31
CA THR A 8 -12.78 -5.83 12.69
C THR A 8 -11.29 -6.08 12.70
N VAL A 9 -10.54 -5.30 13.45
CA VAL A 9 -9.09 -5.47 13.60
C VAL A 9 -8.81 -6.71 14.44
N THR A 10 -8.22 -7.74 13.82
CA THR A 10 -7.98 -9.06 14.43
C THR A 10 -6.55 -9.18 14.97
N ASP A 11 -6.27 -10.25 15.73
CA ASP A 11 -4.96 -10.48 16.36
C ASP A 11 -3.79 -10.50 15.39
N ASN A 12 -3.95 -11.15 14.24
CA ASN A 12 -2.91 -11.28 13.22
C ASN A 12 -2.56 -9.94 12.55
N MET A 13 -3.48 -8.97 12.60
CA MET A 13 -3.26 -7.61 12.08
C MET A 13 -2.49 -6.72 13.06
N CYS A 14 -2.29 -7.15 14.31
CA CYS A 14 -1.71 -6.32 15.37
C CYS A 14 -0.28 -6.72 15.72
N GLY A 15 0.48 -5.74 16.22
CA GLY A 15 1.77 -5.93 16.84
C GLY A 15 1.65 -6.33 18.33
N PHE A 16 2.80 -6.49 18.98
CA PHE A 16 2.87 -6.84 20.41
C PHE A 16 2.27 -5.75 21.32
N ASP A 17 2.21 -4.52 20.87
CA ASP A 17 1.59 -3.36 21.52
C ASP A 17 0.06 -3.32 21.36
N ARG A 18 -0.52 -4.33 20.70
CA ARG A 18 -1.94 -4.48 20.40
C ARG A 18 -2.52 -3.40 19.48
N THR A 19 -1.68 -2.67 18.77
CA THR A 19 -2.10 -1.73 17.72
C THR A 19 -1.95 -2.38 16.34
N ILE A 20 -2.73 -1.90 15.37
CA ILE A 20 -2.65 -2.39 14.00
C ILE A 20 -1.25 -2.13 13.43
N LYS A 21 -0.65 -3.16 12.83
CA LYS A 21 0.61 -3.04 12.08
C LYS A 21 0.37 -2.35 10.75
N PRO A 22 1.39 -1.70 10.16
CA PRO A 22 1.29 -1.19 8.80
C PRO A 22 0.82 -2.24 7.80
N SER A 23 1.35 -3.46 7.82
CA SER A 23 0.92 -4.56 6.95
C SER A 23 -0.58 -4.86 7.08
N GLY A 24 -1.10 -4.92 8.32
CA GLY A 24 -2.52 -5.17 8.58
C GLY A 24 -3.43 -4.06 8.05
N LEU A 25 -3.01 -2.80 8.17
CA LEU A 25 -3.76 -1.67 7.60
C LEU A 25 -3.68 -1.68 6.07
N LEU A 26 -2.50 -1.92 5.49
CA LEU A 26 -2.33 -2.04 4.04
C LEU A 26 -3.19 -3.17 3.45
N ASP A 27 -3.32 -4.32 4.13
CA ASP A 27 -4.20 -5.41 3.69
C ASP A 27 -5.66 -4.95 3.61
N ILE A 28 -6.15 -4.21 4.61
CA ILE A 28 -7.49 -3.63 4.61
C ILE A 28 -7.66 -2.65 3.45
N LEU A 29 -6.74 -1.70 3.27
CA LEU A 29 -6.82 -0.69 2.22
C LEU A 29 -6.82 -1.31 0.82
N GLN A 30 -5.97 -2.32 0.58
CA GLN A 30 -5.93 -3.03 -0.70
C GLN A 30 -7.20 -3.88 -0.93
N SER A 31 -7.74 -4.51 0.12
CA SER A 31 -8.99 -5.28 0.04
C SER A 31 -10.15 -4.39 -0.40
N VAL A 32 -10.34 -3.25 0.27
CA VAL A 32 -11.41 -2.27 -0.07
C VAL A 32 -11.25 -1.73 -1.48
N ALA A 33 -10.01 -1.45 -1.92
CA ALA A 33 -9.74 -1.00 -3.28
C ALA A 33 -10.06 -2.07 -4.31
N GLY A 34 -9.71 -3.32 -4.02
CA GLY A 34 -9.96 -4.49 -4.87
C GLY A 34 -11.45 -4.78 -5.02
N GLU A 35 -12.21 -4.80 -3.91
CA GLU A 35 -13.66 -5.01 -3.93
C GLU A 35 -14.37 -3.92 -4.74
N HIS A 36 -13.99 -2.64 -4.53
CA HIS A 36 -14.54 -1.56 -5.36
C HIS A 36 -14.21 -1.72 -6.83
N ALA A 37 -12.97 -2.14 -7.16
CA ALA A 37 -12.59 -2.40 -8.55
C ALA A 37 -13.41 -3.56 -9.17
N ASN A 38 -13.66 -4.62 -8.40
CA ASN A 38 -14.51 -5.74 -8.83
C ASN A 38 -15.96 -5.29 -9.09
N GLU A 39 -16.56 -4.50 -8.18
CA GLU A 39 -17.91 -3.94 -8.39
C GLU A 39 -18.00 -3.07 -9.66
N LEU A 40 -16.91 -2.38 -9.98
CA LEU A 40 -16.82 -1.54 -11.17
C LEU A 40 -16.54 -2.33 -12.47
N GLY A 41 -16.31 -3.64 -12.41
CA GLY A 41 -15.92 -4.46 -13.58
C GLY A 41 -14.53 -4.10 -14.12
N ILE A 42 -13.63 -3.69 -13.24
CA ILE A 42 -12.24 -3.33 -13.52
C ILE A 42 -11.26 -4.02 -12.55
N GLY A 43 -11.70 -5.10 -11.94
CA GLY A 43 -10.87 -5.94 -11.09
C GLY A 43 -9.75 -6.63 -11.87
N TYR A 44 -8.96 -7.42 -11.15
CA TYR A 44 -7.79 -8.08 -11.75
C TYR A 44 -8.17 -8.97 -12.94
N GLU A 45 -9.19 -9.83 -12.80
CA GLU A 45 -9.59 -10.75 -13.88
C GLU A 45 -10.17 -10.00 -15.07
N ASP A 46 -11.01 -8.96 -14.84
CA ASP A 46 -11.59 -8.13 -15.92
C ASP A 46 -10.51 -7.42 -16.75
N LEU A 47 -9.47 -6.91 -16.10
CA LEU A 47 -8.37 -6.24 -16.79
C LEU A 47 -7.43 -7.23 -17.46
N LYS A 48 -7.17 -8.37 -16.84
CA LYS A 48 -6.33 -9.44 -17.38
C LYS A 48 -6.88 -9.99 -18.70
N GLU A 49 -8.20 -10.16 -18.80
CA GLU A 49 -8.87 -10.55 -20.06
C GLU A 49 -8.60 -9.54 -21.18
N LYS A 50 -8.40 -8.27 -20.84
CA LYS A 50 -8.06 -7.19 -21.78
C LYS A 50 -6.54 -7.04 -21.99
N GLY A 51 -5.73 -7.87 -21.33
CA GLY A 51 -4.26 -7.84 -21.41
C GLY A 51 -3.60 -6.80 -20.50
N TYR A 52 -4.28 -6.30 -19.45
CA TYR A 52 -3.79 -5.28 -18.55
C TYR A 52 -3.83 -5.73 -17.09
N ALA A 53 -3.07 -5.03 -16.23
CA ALA A 53 -3.21 -5.15 -14.77
C ALA A 53 -2.88 -3.83 -14.09
N PHE A 54 -3.57 -3.55 -12.98
CA PHE A 54 -3.15 -2.52 -12.04
C PHE A 54 -1.99 -3.04 -11.18
N VAL A 55 -0.98 -2.18 -11.00
CA VAL A 55 0.16 -2.41 -10.11
C VAL A 55 0.23 -1.26 -9.11
N LEU A 56 0.32 -1.59 -7.84
CA LEU A 56 0.50 -0.60 -6.78
C LEU A 56 1.95 -0.07 -6.82
N ALA A 57 2.10 1.23 -7.06
CA ALA A 57 3.39 1.89 -7.10
C ALA A 57 3.76 2.55 -5.77
N ARG A 58 2.77 3.13 -5.08
CA ARG A 58 2.95 3.82 -3.79
C ARG A 58 1.69 3.71 -2.95
N ILE A 59 1.89 3.74 -1.63
CA ILE A 59 0.80 3.89 -0.67
C ILE A 59 1.32 4.60 0.57
N LYS A 60 0.50 5.49 1.13
CA LYS A 60 0.76 6.13 2.43
C LYS A 60 -0.51 6.31 3.22
N TYR A 61 -0.34 6.38 4.54
CA TYR A 61 -1.41 6.74 5.45
C TYR A 61 -0.91 7.63 6.59
N ASP A 62 -1.84 8.38 7.17
CA ASP A 62 -1.68 9.10 8.42
C ASP A 62 -2.85 8.78 9.36
N LEU A 63 -2.55 8.35 10.57
CA LEU A 63 -3.53 8.08 11.63
C LEU A 63 -3.54 9.22 12.66
N ASN A 64 -4.73 9.60 13.12
CA ASN A 64 -4.91 10.58 14.19
C ASN A 64 -4.74 9.95 15.58
N LYS A 65 -4.99 8.63 15.69
CA LYS A 65 -4.85 7.84 16.91
C LYS A 65 -4.54 6.38 16.58
N PRO A 66 -3.90 5.62 17.51
CA PRO A 66 -3.67 4.19 17.31
C PRO A 66 -4.98 3.42 17.15
N ILE A 67 -5.00 2.50 16.19
CA ILE A 67 -6.13 1.57 16.01
C ILE A 67 -5.84 0.30 16.81
N LEU A 68 -6.64 0.09 17.85
CA LEU A 68 -6.44 -1.04 18.76
C LEU A 68 -7.10 -2.31 18.22
N LYS A 69 -6.56 -3.44 18.64
CA LYS A 69 -7.14 -4.77 18.46
C LYS A 69 -8.63 -4.81 18.84
N TYR A 70 -9.42 -5.54 18.05
CA TYR A 70 -10.87 -5.72 18.19
C TYR A 70 -11.70 -4.45 17.97
N ARG A 71 -11.09 -3.35 17.59
CA ARG A 71 -11.86 -2.19 17.12
C ARG A 71 -12.47 -2.48 15.76
N LYS A 72 -13.66 -1.95 15.57
CA LYS A 72 -14.30 -1.91 14.25
C LYS A 72 -13.98 -0.58 13.58
N ILE A 73 -13.53 -0.66 12.35
CA ILE A 73 -13.27 0.51 11.52
C ILE A 73 -14.10 0.42 10.25
N MET A 74 -14.55 1.58 9.78
CA MET A 74 -15.16 1.73 8.46
C MET A 74 -14.15 2.38 7.55
N VAL A 75 -13.86 1.77 6.41
CA VAL A 75 -12.97 2.34 5.40
C VAL A 75 -13.79 2.70 4.17
N GLU A 76 -13.71 3.97 3.78
CA GLU A 76 -14.26 4.48 2.53
C GLU A 76 -13.14 4.69 1.53
N THR A 77 -13.34 4.30 0.26
CA THR A 77 -12.36 4.51 -0.80
C THR A 77 -12.99 5.16 -2.01
N THR A 78 -12.25 6.08 -2.64
CA THR A 78 -12.69 6.83 -3.82
C THR A 78 -11.54 6.97 -4.83
N PRO A 79 -11.71 6.58 -6.10
CA PRO A 79 -10.73 6.84 -7.14
C PRO A 79 -10.70 8.33 -7.48
N LEU A 80 -9.51 8.83 -7.80
CA LEU A 80 -9.28 10.21 -8.25
C LEU A 80 -9.20 10.28 -9.78
N VAL A 81 -9.30 11.49 -10.32
CA VAL A 81 -9.10 11.74 -11.75
C VAL A 81 -7.68 11.34 -12.14
N PRO A 82 -7.48 10.38 -13.07
CA PRO A 82 -6.16 9.90 -13.45
C PRO A 82 -5.31 10.99 -14.12
N TRP A 83 -4.01 10.97 -13.88
CA TRP A 83 -3.07 11.91 -14.48
C TRP A 83 -1.88 11.19 -15.13
N ARG A 84 -1.67 11.40 -16.44
CA ARG A 84 -0.58 10.78 -17.22
C ARG A 84 -0.59 9.25 -17.21
N VAL A 85 0.06 8.65 -16.23
CA VAL A 85 0.13 7.20 -16.01
C VAL A 85 -0.39 6.80 -14.63
N ASP A 86 -0.71 7.78 -13.80
CA ASP A 86 -1.08 7.60 -12.39
C ASP A 86 -2.60 7.47 -12.25
N PHE A 87 -3.01 6.49 -11.45
CA PHE A 87 -4.38 6.24 -11.03
C PHE A 87 -4.39 6.28 -9.51
N ASP A 88 -4.62 7.46 -8.96
CA ASP A 88 -4.61 7.66 -7.52
C ASP A 88 -5.96 7.28 -6.92
N ARG A 89 -5.92 6.79 -5.67
CA ARG A 89 -7.10 6.39 -4.91
C ARG A 89 -6.92 6.79 -3.47
N ASP A 90 -7.92 7.46 -2.93
CA ASP A 90 -7.97 7.89 -1.54
C ASP A 90 -8.76 6.94 -0.67
N PHE A 91 -8.46 7.04 0.64
CA PHE A 91 -9.16 6.32 1.68
C PHE A 91 -9.38 7.22 2.89
N GLU A 92 -10.54 7.07 3.50
CA GLU A 92 -10.93 7.69 4.77
C GLU A 92 -11.25 6.56 5.74
N ILE A 93 -10.63 6.60 6.92
CA ILE A 93 -10.71 5.56 7.92
C ILE A 93 -11.47 6.13 9.12
N TYR A 94 -12.59 5.53 9.46
CA TYR A 94 -13.46 5.96 10.56
C TYR A 94 -13.50 4.89 11.65
N ASP A 95 -13.63 5.32 12.90
CA ASP A 95 -14.11 4.43 13.97
C ASP A 95 -15.57 4.09 13.67
N ALA A 96 -15.89 2.80 13.45
CA ALA A 96 -17.23 2.39 13.04
C ALA A 96 -18.30 2.59 14.14
N THR A 97 -17.89 2.78 15.40
CA THR A 97 -18.79 3.00 16.52
C THR A 97 -19.17 4.47 16.68
N THR A 98 -18.19 5.36 16.53
CA THR A 98 -18.36 6.80 16.78
C THR A 98 -18.52 7.61 15.51
N ASN A 99 -18.21 7.02 14.35
CA ASN A 99 -18.10 7.67 13.04
C ASN A 99 -17.07 8.81 13.00
N GLU A 100 -16.10 8.78 13.92
CA GLU A 100 -14.99 9.73 13.96
C GLU A 100 -13.95 9.37 12.87
N LEU A 101 -13.48 10.37 12.12
CA LEU A 101 -12.37 10.19 11.19
C LEU A 101 -11.06 9.98 11.97
N ILE A 102 -10.50 8.79 11.91
CA ILE A 102 -9.31 8.38 12.66
C ILE A 102 -8.05 8.26 11.80
N GLY A 103 -8.20 8.36 10.49
CA GLY A 103 -7.05 8.36 9.57
C GLY A 103 -7.45 8.60 8.13
N ILE A 104 -6.47 8.94 7.33
CA ILE A 104 -6.56 9.07 5.88
C ILE A 104 -5.43 8.30 5.21
N ALA A 105 -5.67 7.84 3.99
CA ALA A 105 -4.65 7.21 3.18
C ALA A 105 -4.80 7.58 1.70
N THR A 106 -3.76 7.37 0.93
CA THR A 106 -3.81 7.44 -0.52
C THR A 106 -2.89 6.38 -1.13
N SER A 107 -3.27 5.86 -2.26
CA SER A 107 -2.48 4.91 -3.05
C SER A 107 -2.35 5.39 -4.49
N LYS A 108 -1.20 5.13 -5.09
CA LYS A 108 -0.90 5.39 -6.49
C LYS A 108 -0.75 4.07 -7.23
N TRP A 109 -1.56 3.88 -8.25
CA TRP A 109 -1.53 2.72 -9.12
C TRP A 109 -1.10 3.11 -10.53
N ILE A 110 -0.51 2.16 -11.22
CA ILE A 110 -0.20 2.25 -12.66
C ILE A 110 -0.85 1.07 -13.36
N ILE A 111 -1.20 1.25 -14.64
CA ILE A 111 -1.61 0.13 -15.50
C ILE A 111 -0.42 -0.33 -16.31
N ILE A 112 -0.18 -1.63 -16.34
CA ILE A 112 0.80 -2.28 -17.20
C ILE A 112 0.10 -3.12 -18.27
N ASP A 113 0.67 -3.16 -19.46
CA ASP A 113 0.36 -4.13 -20.49
C ASP A 113 1.07 -5.45 -20.15
N LEU A 114 0.31 -6.53 -19.99
CA LEU A 114 0.82 -7.83 -19.53
C LEU A 114 1.74 -8.52 -20.55
N ASN A 115 1.60 -8.21 -21.85
CA ASN A 115 2.41 -8.80 -22.90
C ASN A 115 3.77 -8.09 -23.04
N THR A 116 3.75 -6.75 -23.00
CA THR A 116 4.95 -5.93 -23.21
C THR A 116 5.63 -5.51 -21.90
N ARG A 117 4.98 -5.68 -20.77
CA ARG A 117 5.41 -5.22 -19.42
C ARG A 117 5.65 -3.71 -19.34
N LYS A 118 5.06 -2.94 -20.25
CA LYS A 118 5.20 -1.48 -20.27
C LYS A 118 4.06 -0.79 -19.55
N ILE A 119 4.39 0.34 -18.92
CA ILE A 119 3.40 1.23 -18.30
C ILE A 119 2.56 1.88 -19.39
N CYS A 120 1.24 1.87 -19.18
CA CYS A 120 0.27 2.48 -20.08
C CYS A 120 -0.09 3.89 -19.64
N ARG A 121 -0.49 4.73 -20.60
CA ARG A 121 -1.06 6.05 -20.29
C ARG A 121 -2.48 5.91 -19.75
N SER A 122 -2.90 6.79 -18.88
CA SER A 122 -4.26 6.80 -18.31
C SER A 122 -5.37 6.95 -19.36
N SER A 123 -5.05 7.52 -20.52
CA SER A 123 -6.00 7.68 -21.63
C SER A 123 -6.50 6.38 -22.27
N ILE A 124 -5.86 5.24 -21.99
CA ILE A 124 -6.34 3.93 -22.48
C ILE A 124 -7.54 3.40 -21.71
N PHE A 125 -7.84 4.02 -20.57
CA PHE A 125 -8.78 3.51 -19.61
C PHE A 125 -9.72 4.63 -19.12
N THR A 126 -11.01 4.32 -19.00
CA THR A 126 -12.01 5.21 -18.42
C THR A 126 -12.67 4.51 -17.24
N TYR A 127 -12.66 5.14 -16.07
CA TYR A 127 -13.41 4.64 -14.93
C TYR A 127 -14.91 4.65 -15.21
N PRO A 128 -15.64 3.57 -14.89
CA PRO A 128 -17.09 3.51 -15.06
C PRO A 128 -17.86 4.14 -13.88
N CYS A 129 -17.24 5.09 -13.18
CA CYS A 129 -17.84 5.77 -12.02
C CYS A 129 -17.44 7.24 -11.97
N GLU A 130 -18.09 8.00 -11.10
CA GLU A 130 -17.72 9.36 -10.78
C GLU A 130 -16.39 9.40 -10.02
N LEU A 131 -15.53 10.33 -10.43
CA LEU A 131 -14.18 10.51 -9.88
C LEU A 131 -14.10 11.79 -9.05
N ARG A 132 -13.29 11.75 -7.99
CA ARG A 132 -12.98 12.94 -7.19
C ARG A 132 -11.79 13.69 -7.80
N GLU A 133 -11.92 15.01 -7.95
CA GLU A 133 -10.86 15.83 -8.56
C GLU A 133 -9.71 16.11 -7.59
N LYS A 134 -10.03 16.29 -6.30
CA LYS A 134 -9.04 16.63 -5.26
C LYS A 134 -8.89 15.52 -4.24
N GLY A 135 -7.66 15.08 -4.02
CA GLY A 135 -7.31 14.04 -3.07
C GLY A 135 -7.15 14.53 -1.63
N ASN A 136 -6.98 13.57 -0.70
CA ASN A 136 -6.66 13.83 0.71
C ASN A 136 -5.26 14.42 0.88
N TYR A 137 -4.37 14.17 -0.08
CA TYR A 137 -3.01 14.69 -0.13
C TYR A 137 -2.77 15.42 -1.45
N ASP A 138 -1.94 16.47 -1.42
CA ASP A 138 -1.57 17.21 -2.63
C ASP A 138 -0.64 16.39 -3.54
N SER A 139 0.24 15.57 -2.97
CA SER A 139 1.17 14.72 -3.72
C SER A 139 1.79 13.65 -2.82
N PHE A 140 2.47 12.69 -3.46
CA PHE A 140 3.44 11.83 -2.79
C PHE A 140 4.80 12.53 -2.73
N ASP A 141 5.42 12.54 -1.55
CA ASP A 141 6.76 13.07 -1.38
C ASP A 141 7.80 12.14 -2.03
N LYS A 142 8.92 12.72 -2.45
CA LYS A 142 10.06 11.89 -2.84
C LYS A 142 10.73 11.35 -1.59
N LEU A 143 10.71 10.03 -1.41
CA LEU A 143 11.49 9.36 -0.37
C LEU A 143 12.99 9.39 -0.75
N ASN A 144 13.63 10.54 -0.53
CA ASN A 144 15.06 10.73 -0.75
C ASN A 144 15.77 10.67 0.60
N PHE A 145 16.42 9.54 0.86
CA PHE A 145 17.22 9.34 2.05
C PHE A 145 18.70 9.50 1.71
N GLU A 146 19.46 10.13 2.61
CA GLU A 146 20.92 10.02 2.57
C GLU A 146 21.30 8.63 3.07
N GLU A 147 21.78 7.76 2.20
CA GLU A 147 22.11 6.37 2.56
C GLU A 147 23.17 6.27 3.65
N SER A 148 24.00 7.29 3.82
CA SER A 148 24.96 7.41 4.91
C SER A 148 24.32 7.50 6.30
N LEU A 149 23.04 7.84 6.39
CA LEU A 149 22.27 7.90 7.63
C LEU A 149 21.53 6.59 7.96
N LEU A 150 21.62 5.60 7.08
CA LEU A 150 21.05 4.26 7.28
C LEU A 150 22.14 3.37 7.87
N GLU A 151 22.30 3.44 9.20
CA GLU A 151 23.44 2.83 9.92
C GLU A 151 23.28 1.31 10.10
N ASP A 152 22.05 0.81 10.16
CA ASP A 152 21.75 -0.58 10.38
C ASP A 152 21.32 -1.30 9.09
N SER A 153 21.59 -2.60 9.01
CA SER A 153 21.14 -3.43 7.91
C SER A 153 20.92 -4.89 8.31
N TYR A 154 19.99 -5.55 7.63
CA TYR A 154 19.74 -6.99 7.77
C TYR A 154 19.21 -7.58 6.48
N ASP A 155 19.30 -8.90 6.38
CA ASP A 155 18.79 -9.66 5.25
C ASP A 155 17.43 -10.28 5.57
N TYR A 156 16.50 -10.18 4.63
CA TYR A 156 15.19 -10.81 4.68
C TYR A 156 15.01 -11.75 3.49
N LEU A 157 14.88 -13.06 3.77
CA LEU A 157 14.61 -14.07 2.75
C LEU A 157 13.12 -14.11 2.43
N VAL A 158 12.74 -13.83 1.19
CA VAL A 158 11.34 -13.92 0.72
C VAL A 158 10.91 -15.40 0.65
N ARG A 159 9.91 -15.75 1.45
CA ARG A 159 9.37 -17.10 1.59
C ARG A 159 8.01 -17.22 0.89
N ASN A 160 7.51 -18.44 0.78
CA ASN A 160 6.22 -18.73 0.16
C ASN A 160 5.05 -17.94 0.78
N ASN A 161 5.05 -17.72 2.11
CA ASN A 161 4.01 -16.96 2.80
C ASN A 161 4.08 -15.43 2.54
N ASP A 162 5.14 -14.97 1.91
CA ASP A 162 5.34 -13.57 1.58
C ASP A 162 4.90 -13.27 0.14
N THR A 163 4.61 -14.30 -0.66
CA THR A 163 4.33 -14.14 -2.10
C THR A 163 2.84 -14.17 -2.41
N ASP A 164 2.49 -13.47 -3.47
CA ASP A 164 1.19 -13.54 -4.12
C ASP A 164 1.09 -14.76 -5.08
N PHE A 165 -0.05 -14.90 -5.75
CA PHE A 165 -0.34 -16.02 -6.66
C PHE A 165 0.50 -16.00 -7.96
N ILE A 166 1.23 -14.91 -8.26
CA ILE A 166 2.16 -14.82 -9.39
C ILE A 166 3.64 -14.99 -8.96
N GLY A 167 3.88 -15.25 -7.67
CA GLY A 167 5.20 -15.55 -7.12
C GLY A 167 6.05 -14.33 -6.80
N HIS A 168 5.46 -13.13 -6.77
CA HIS A 168 6.11 -11.91 -6.31
C HIS A 168 5.79 -11.68 -4.83
N MET A 169 6.69 -10.98 -4.14
CA MET A 169 6.44 -10.53 -2.77
C MET A 169 5.21 -9.63 -2.74
N ASN A 170 4.21 -10.02 -1.95
CA ASN A 170 2.99 -9.22 -1.79
C ASN A 170 3.32 -7.85 -1.19
N ASN A 171 2.68 -6.80 -1.69
CA ASN A 171 2.93 -5.41 -1.28
C ASN A 171 2.86 -5.19 0.23
N THR A 172 1.94 -5.86 0.93
CA THR A 172 1.78 -5.73 2.38
C THR A 172 2.91 -6.39 3.15
N LYS A 173 3.54 -7.42 2.57
CA LYS A 173 4.64 -8.17 3.17
C LYS A 173 5.95 -7.39 3.22
N TYR A 174 6.12 -6.39 2.37
CA TYR A 174 7.24 -5.46 2.53
C TYR A 174 7.18 -4.74 3.89
N ALA A 175 5.99 -4.36 4.36
CA ALA A 175 5.84 -3.77 5.70
C ALA A 175 6.09 -4.77 6.84
N ASP A 176 5.76 -6.06 6.66
CA ASP A 176 6.09 -7.12 7.63
C ASP A 176 7.61 -7.38 7.71
N ALA A 177 8.35 -7.14 6.62
CA ALA A 177 9.80 -7.28 6.59
C ALA A 177 10.55 -6.16 7.32
N LEU A 178 9.89 -5.03 7.66
CA LEU A 178 10.53 -3.90 8.33
C LEU A 178 10.56 -4.10 9.85
N ILE A 179 11.72 -3.82 10.46
CA ILE A 179 11.87 -3.79 11.92
C ILE A 179 11.38 -2.43 12.42
N MET A 180 10.15 -2.40 12.88
CA MET A 180 9.50 -1.20 13.44
C MET A 180 9.20 -1.39 14.93
N SER A 181 9.32 -0.32 15.71
CA SER A 181 9.09 -0.33 17.15
C SER A 181 7.89 0.53 17.53
N GLY A 182 6.81 -0.10 18.01
CA GLY A 182 5.64 0.61 18.52
C GLY A 182 4.59 0.95 17.48
N SER A 183 3.62 1.76 17.91
CA SER A 183 2.46 2.14 17.11
C SER A 183 2.82 3.15 16.02
N VAL A 184 2.55 2.81 14.77
CA VAL A 184 2.90 3.63 13.61
C VAL A 184 1.78 4.62 13.31
N LYS A 185 2.11 5.92 13.37
CA LYS A 185 1.22 7.03 13.05
C LYS A 185 1.16 7.32 11.56
N HIS A 186 2.32 7.35 10.93
CA HIS A 186 2.49 7.56 9.50
C HIS A 186 3.29 6.43 8.89
N PHE A 187 2.89 5.97 7.73
CA PHE A 187 3.66 5.03 6.93
C PHE A 187 3.53 5.38 5.46
N GLU A 188 4.66 5.41 4.76
CA GLU A 188 4.71 5.54 3.31
C GLU A 188 5.67 4.51 2.73
N ILE A 189 5.27 3.86 1.63
CA ILE A 189 6.14 2.95 0.88
C ILE A 189 6.01 3.21 -0.62
N ASN A 190 7.16 3.17 -1.29
CA ASN A 190 7.32 3.30 -2.72
C ASN A 190 7.93 2.01 -3.26
N PHE A 191 7.17 1.27 -4.06
CA PHE A 191 7.60 0.04 -4.71
C PHE A 191 8.29 0.38 -6.04
N LEU A 192 9.52 -0.06 -6.22
CA LEU A 192 10.36 0.28 -7.37
C LEU A 192 10.65 -0.92 -8.25
N HIS A 193 10.94 -2.07 -7.64
CA HIS A 193 11.17 -3.33 -8.36
C HIS A 193 10.58 -4.50 -7.57
N GLU A 194 9.95 -5.42 -8.31
CA GLU A 194 9.40 -6.66 -7.76
C GLU A 194 10.50 -7.57 -7.20
N VAL A 195 10.19 -8.25 -6.10
CA VAL A 195 11.05 -9.28 -5.50
C VAL A 195 10.33 -10.60 -5.55
N LYS A 196 11.03 -11.68 -5.82
CA LYS A 196 10.46 -13.02 -6.07
C LYS A 196 10.74 -13.97 -4.92
N LEU A 197 9.99 -15.05 -4.91
CA LEU A 197 10.22 -16.18 -4.02
C LEU A 197 11.70 -16.60 -4.03
N ASN A 198 12.27 -16.84 -2.84
CA ASN A 198 13.67 -17.22 -2.60
C ASN A 198 14.71 -16.14 -2.91
N GLU A 199 14.31 -14.92 -3.27
CA GLU A 199 15.23 -13.79 -3.31
C GLU A 199 15.45 -13.22 -1.91
N VAL A 200 16.58 -12.57 -1.72
CA VAL A 200 16.96 -11.92 -0.46
C VAL A 200 16.89 -10.41 -0.64
N LEU A 201 16.17 -9.76 0.27
CA LEU A 201 16.19 -8.31 0.44
C LEU A 201 17.25 -7.95 1.48
N ASN A 202 18.24 -7.16 1.12
CA ASN A 202 19.07 -6.45 2.09
C ASN A 202 18.38 -5.13 2.44
N ILE A 203 17.98 -4.96 3.69
CA ILE A 203 17.22 -3.78 4.15
C ILE A 203 18.13 -2.93 5.02
N LYS A 204 18.44 -1.71 4.55
CA LYS A 204 19.15 -0.67 5.32
C LYS A 204 18.15 0.26 5.99
N HIS A 205 18.41 0.68 7.23
CA HIS A 205 17.47 1.54 7.97
C HIS A 205 18.12 2.37 9.08
N ASN A 206 17.35 3.37 9.58
CA ASN A 206 17.63 4.18 10.75
C ASN A 206 16.42 4.28 11.70
N ASN A 207 15.61 3.23 11.83
CA ASN A 207 14.35 3.15 12.58
C ASN A 207 13.14 3.86 11.98
N THR A 208 13.31 4.86 11.13
CA THR A 208 12.21 5.59 10.46
C THR A 208 12.26 5.46 8.95
N ASP A 209 13.44 5.41 8.38
CA ASP A 209 13.67 5.32 6.95
C ASP A 209 14.23 3.94 6.61
N PHE A 210 13.73 3.36 5.52
CA PHE A 210 14.09 2.01 5.07
C PHE A 210 14.33 2.02 3.57
N VAL A 211 15.41 1.37 3.15
CA VAL A 211 15.68 1.10 1.73
C VAL A 211 15.98 -0.38 1.57
N GLY A 212 15.19 -1.07 0.76
CA GLY A 212 15.39 -2.48 0.47
C GLY A 212 16.05 -2.70 -0.88
N TYR A 213 17.08 -3.52 -0.92
CA TYR A 213 17.81 -3.91 -2.11
C TYR A 213 17.61 -5.39 -2.39
N CYS A 214 17.27 -5.73 -3.63
CA CYS A 214 17.39 -7.08 -4.12
C CYS A 214 18.60 -7.13 -5.05
N LYS A 215 19.66 -7.85 -4.66
CA LYS A 215 20.97 -7.77 -5.32
C LYS A 215 21.48 -6.32 -5.24
N GLU A 216 21.74 -5.66 -6.38
CA GLU A 216 22.19 -4.27 -6.44
C GLU A 216 21.07 -3.28 -6.77
N THR A 217 19.83 -3.76 -6.92
CA THR A 217 18.69 -2.93 -7.36
C THR A 217 17.83 -2.54 -6.17
N VAL A 218 17.49 -1.25 -6.06
CA VAL A 218 16.55 -0.75 -5.06
C VAL A 218 15.16 -1.29 -5.38
N SER A 219 14.61 -2.10 -4.47
CA SER A 219 13.28 -2.70 -4.61
C SER A 219 12.19 -1.85 -4.02
N PHE A 220 12.46 -1.20 -2.89
CA PHE A 220 11.52 -0.28 -2.27
C PHE A 220 12.24 0.78 -1.43
N LYS A 221 11.51 1.87 -1.14
CA LYS A 221 11.84 2.85 -0.10
C LYS A 221 10.62 3.03 0.78
N ALA A 222 10.82 3.10 2.10
CA ALA A 222 9.72 3.34 3.03
C ALA A 222 10.13 4.31 4.14
N ASN A 223 9.14 5.02 4.68
CA ASN A 223 9.29 5.89 5.83
C ASN A 223 8.17 5.61 6.83
N CYS A 224 8.46 5.67 8.13
CA CYS A 224 7.45 5.64 9.16
C CYS A 224 7.70 6.70 10.23
N ARG A 225 6.61 7.07 10.94
CA ARG A 225 6.63 7.89 12.16
C ARG A 225 5.74 7.25 13.20
N TYR A 226 6.12 7.34 14.45
CA TYR A 226 5.39 6.74 15.56
C TYR A 226 4.52 7.77 16.29
N PHE A 227 3.56 7.29 17.08
CA PHE A 227 2.78 8.11 18.00
C PHE A 227 3.60 8.61 19.18
#